data_35488ee74c544d163dd6f4c2fe883172
#
_entry.id   35488ee74c544d163dd6f4c2fe883172
#
_cell.length_a   1.000
_cell.length_b   1.000
_cell.length_c   1.000
_cell.angle_alpha   90.00
_cell.angle_beta   90.00
_cell.angle_gamma   90.00
#
_symmetry.space_group_name_H-M   'P 1'
#
loop_
_entity.id
_entity.type
_entity.pdbx_description
1 polymer ?
#
loop_
_entity_poly.entity_id
_entity_poly.type
_entity_poly.pdbx_seq_one_letter_code
_entity_poly.pdbx_strand_id
1 'polypeptide(L)'
;MNIYERTSTFFVENPKKIFLLFIFLTIGLILSYLFIPYRGDASTSPNDPIIDLDKKISNEFSDEAHFAFFILESKNGEDILSRDNLLKIFNAEKKLRKDDLELRLSPETITPKEHLFSYIDSETGANVNGLLTIADIVNDILLINPKYNKSLNEANNEEVKEVLSVVLGNEDFKEVGRNISVHSKLSKRNINGKEVDWWTSPAITIAVLANNESLGGGSQRVALSGDQATIDKEKFNTNVLNLLKSELTNINVWGVAIDVNLEGERQGFSSALFITLTVIAAIAVVGFSLRSYWAVVLIGIGLSILMIWLKGFSYLLGLKGGLVADMIVPIAMISLGVDFGVHAIRRYQEEKSNNITFDKKFIMAFTGVGAALTLAFISDAIAFLSNVTAGIESIVHFGLAAGVATFAAYIVLGIYAPFLLSRIEYLDNKENLFSNKLFRLVLALGSAGTAGGSVIVFLLLSPLLGVLLSVINIISFLLIPLYFVKGEYVNKKIRKS
;
A
#
# COMPACT_ATOMS: atom_id res chain seq x y z
N MET A 1 2.67 -33.40 -34.95
CA MET A 1 3.37 -32.79 -33.81
C MET A 1 2.56 -31.59 -33.38
N ASN A 2 2.04 -31.64 -32.15
CA ASN A 2 1.23 -30.55 -31.53
C ASN A 2 2.14 -29.33 -31.34
N ILE A 3 1.57 -28.11 -31.30
CA ILE A 3 2.32 -26.85 -31.09
C ILE A 3 3.16 -26.90 -29.80
N TYR A 4 2.66 -27.47 -28.75
CA TYR A 4 3.35 -27.62 -27.45
C TYR A 4 4.53 -28.59 -27.54
N GLU A 5 4.37 -29.71 -28.27
CA GLU A 5 5.44 -30.67 -28.56
C GLU A 5 6.54 -30.00 -29.38
N ARG A 6 6.18 -29.21 -30.39
CA ARG A 6 7.15 -28.49 -31.22
C ARG A 6 7.93 -27.46 -30.41
N THR A 7 7.23 -26.71 -29.55
CA THR A 7 7.83 -25.68 -28.67
C THR A 7 8.79 -26.32 -27.67
N SER A 8 8.36 -27.37 -26.96
CA SER A 8 9.21 -28.05 -25.99
C SER A 8 10.40 -28.74 -26.61
N THR A 9 10.25 -29.31 -27.80
CA THR A 9 11.37 -29.87 -28.59
C THR A 9 12.39 -28.80 -28.95
N PHE A 10 11.93 -27.61 -29.40
CA PHE A 10 12.83 -26.50 -29.69
C PHE A 10 13.62 -26.04 -28.46
N PHE A 11 13.00 -26.01 -27.24
CA PHE A 11 13.69 -25.71 -26.00
C PHE A 11 14.81 -26.71 -25.70
N VAL A 12 14.51 -27.99 -25.87
CA VAL A 12 15.45 -29.08 -25.60
C VAL A 12 16.60 -29.11 -26.61
N GLU A 13 16.35 -28.88 -27.88
CA GLU A 13 17.36 -28.85 -28.94
C GLU A 13 18.26 -27.60 -28.87
N ASN A 14 17.75 -26.47 -28.39
CA ASN A 14 18.47 -25.20 -28.34
C ASN A 14 18.64 -24.62 -26.92
N PRO A 15 19.08 -25.40 -25.91
CA PRO A 15 19.07 -24.97 -24.51
C PRO A 15 19.93 -23.74 -24.27
N LYS A 16 21.08 -23.62 -24.97
CA LYS A 16 21.97 -22.46 -24.83
C LYS A 16 21.35 -21.18 -25.40
N LYS A 17 20.66 -21.26 -26.52
CA LYS A 17 20.00 -20.11 -27.12
C LYS A 17 18.85 -19.61 -26.24
N ILE A 18 18.04 -20.52 -25.71
CA ILE A 18 16.95 -20.21 -24.81
C ILE A 18 17.48 -19.55 -23.53
N PHE A 19 18.54 -20.10 -22.94
CA PHE A 19 19.16 -19.51 -21.74
C PHE A 19 19.73 -18.12 -22.02
N LEU A 20 20.44 -17.93 -23.14
CA LEU A 20 20.96 -16.61 -23.51
C LEU A 20 19.84 -15.59 -23.79
N LEU A 21 18.79 -16.01 -24.48
CA LEU A 21 17.64 -15.17 -24.77
C LEU A 21 16.98 -14.69 -23.45
N PHE A 22 16.81 -15.60 -22.49
CA PHE A 22 16.21 -15.30 -21.19
C PHE A 22 17.07 -14.33 -20.38
N ILE A 23 18.41 -14.54 -20.34
CA ILE A 23 19.34 -13.61 -19.68
C ILE A 23 19.32 -12.25 -20.38
N PHE A 24 19.41 -12.22 -21.72
CA PHE A 24 19.40 -10.97 -22.48
C PHE A 24 18.12 -10.16 -22.23
N LEU A 25 16.96 -10.82 -22.23
CA LEU A 25 15.69 -10.18 -21.92
C LEU A 25 15.67 -9.63 -20.48
N THR A 26 16.12 -10.43 -19.51
CA THR A 26 16.17 -10.01 -18.11
C THR A 26 17.10 -8.81 -17.91
N ILE A 27 18.29 -8.81 -18.52
CA ILE A 27 19.22 -7.67 -18.49
C ILE A 27 18.60 -6.45 -19.16
N GLY A 28 17.96 -6.62 -20.33
CA GLY A 28 17.26 -5.53 -21.01
C GLY A 28 16.16 -4.88 -20.14
N LEU A 29 15.42 -5.70 -19.39
CA LEU A 29 14.40 -5.21 -18.48
C LEU A 29 14.99 -4.53 -17.23
N ILE A 30 16.14 -4.98 -16.72
CA ILE A 30 16.87 -4.25 -15.66
C ILE A 30 17.32 -2.89 -16.19
N LEU A 31 17.87 -2.85 -17.40
CA LEU A 31 18.31 -1.58 -18.02
C LEU A 31 17.12 -0.65 -18.27
N SER A 32 15.97 -1.16 -18.70
CA SER A 32 14.76 -0.33 -18.86
C SER A 32 14.33 0.32 -17.55
N TYR A 33 14.36 -0.44 -16.45
CA TYR A 33 14.07 0.09 -15.11
C TYR A 33 15.07 1.16 -14.66
N LEU A 34 16.36 1.00 -14.96
CA LEU A 34 17.41 1.93 -14.51
C LEU A 34 17.50 3.21 -15.34
N PHE A 35 17.21 3.15 -16.64
CA PHE A 35 17.46 4.26 -17.58
C PHE A 35 16.22 4.94 -18.11
N ILE A 36 15.04 4.31 -18.05
CA ILE A 36 13.79 4.96 -18.45
C ILE A 36 13.25 5.73 -17.23
N PRO A 37 12.89 7.02 -17.38
CA PRO A 37 12.38 7.81 -16.26
C PRO A 37 10.99 7.31 -15.83
N TYR A 38 10.74 7.36 -14.53
CA TYR A 38 9.43 7.08 -13.95
C TYR A 38 8.40 8.12 -14.41
N ARG A 39 7.22 7.67 -14.81
CA ARG A 39 6.14 8.53 -15.34
C ARG A 39 5.17 9.05 -14.28
N GLY A 40 5.48 8.84 -13.01
CA GLY A 40 4.61 9.25 -11.90
C GLY A 40 3.47 8.27 -11.64
N ASP A 41 2.57 8.67 -10.75
CA ASP A 41 1.43 7.86 -10.36
C ASP A 41 0.24 8.12 -11.28
N ALA A 42 -0.56 7.08 -11.46
CA ALA A 42 -1.78 7.14 -12.25
C ALA A 42 -2.89 7.84 -11.45
N SER A 43 -3.64 8.69 -12.12
CA SER A 43 -4.80 9.35 -11.51
C SER A 43 -5.86 8.33 -11.09
N THR A 44 -6.38 8.49 -9.89
CA THR A 44 -7.54 7.75 -9.39
C THR A 44 -8.87 8.42 -9.73
N SER A 45 -8.81 9.64 -10.27
CA SER A 45 -10.01 10.38 -10.71
C SER A 45 -10.55 9.79 -12.00
N PRO A 46 -11.88 9.73 -12.17
CA PRO A 46 -12.49 9.41 -13.45
C PRO A 46 -12.04 10.39 -14.56
N ASN A 47 -11.87 9.88 -15.76
CA ASN A 47 -11.60 10.70 -16.94
C ASN A 47 -12.93 11.24 -17.48
N ASP A 48 -13.45 12.29 -16.83
CA ASP A 48 -14.76 12.89 -17.10
C ASP A 48 -14.60 14.41 -17.25
N PRO A 49 -15.27 15.05 -18.26
CA PRO A 49 -15.23 16.49 -18.45
C PRO A 49 -15.66 17.30 -17.22
N ILE A 50 -16.53 16.74 -16.37
CA ILE A 50 -16.95 17.37 -15.11
C ILE A 50 -15.77 17.46 -14.13
N ILE A 51 -14.94 16.43 -14.05
CA ILE A 51 -13.73 16.42 -13.21
C ILE A 51 -12.69 17.43 -13.74
N ASP A 52 -12.53 17.52 -15.05
CA ASP A 52 -11.63 18.52 -15.66
C ASP A 52 -12.13 19.95 -15.43
N LEU A 53 -13.44 20.16 -15.47
CA LEU A 53 -14.07 21.44 -15.13
C LEU A 53 -13.87 21.77 -13.64
N ASP A 54 -14.07 20.79 -12.74
CA ASP A 54 -13.86 20.96 -11.30
C ASP A 54 -12.40 21.35 -11.01
N LYS A 55 -11.42 20.67 -11.63
CA LYS A 55 -10.01 21.02 -11.55
C LYS A 55 -9.72 22.45 -12.04
N LYS A 56 -10.33 22.84 -13.16
CA LYS A 56 -10.18 24.19 -13.70
C LYS A 56 -10.77 25.24 -12.76
N ILE A 57 -11.96 25.00 -12.22
CA ILE A 57 -12.59 25.88 -11.23
C ILE A 57 -11.72 25.98 -9.98
N SER A 58 -11.24 24.86 -9.48
CA SER A 58 -10.37 24.81 -8.29
C SER A 58 -9.05 25.57 -8.46
N ASN A 59 -8.49 25.57 -9.67
CA ASN A 59 -7.26 26.31 -9.98
C ASN A 59 -7.50 27.83 -10.16
N GLU A 60 -8.67 28.22 -10.70
CA GLU A 60 -9.01 29.61 -10.93
C GLU A 60 -9.67 30.27 -9.69
N PHE A 61 -10.37 29.46 -8.88
CA PHE A 61 -11.11 29.89 -7.69
C PHE A 61 -10.74 28.98 -6.51
N SER A 62 -9.59 29.23 -5.95
CA SER A 62 -9.09 28.51 -4.77
C SER A 62 -9.97 28.80 -3.55
N ASP A 63 -10.28 27.79 -2.75
CA ASP A 63 -10.94 27.98 -1.46
C ASP A 63 -10.04 28.80 -0.52
N GLU A 64 -10.61 29.68 0.30
CA GLU A 64 -9.83 30.48 1.23
C GLU A 64 -9.26 29.65 2.38
N ALA A 65 -10.04 28.70 2.88
CA ALA A 65 -9.67 27.87 4.00
C ALA A 65 -9.64 26.38 3.65
N HIS A 66 -8.65 25.67 4.18
CA HIS A 66 -8.59 24.23 4.24
C HIS A 66 -9.15 23.72 5.56
N PHE A 67 -10.03 22.71 5.53
CA PHE A 67 -10.64 22.11 6.72
C PHE A 67 -10.04 20.73 7.00
N ALA A 68 -9.37 20.60 8.14
CA ALA A 68 -8.94 19.32 8.66
C ALA A 68 -9.94 18.82 9.72
N PHE A 69 -10.64 17.73 9.45
CA PHE A 69 -11.66 17.18 10.35
C PHE A 69 -11.08 16.12 11.28
N PHE A 70 -11.45 16.22 12.57
CA PHE A 70 -11.06 15.26 13.59
C PHE A 70 -12.29 14.86 14.42
N ILE A 71 -12.29 13.59 14.85
CA ILE A 71 -13.25 13.07 15.81
C ILE A 71 -12.52 12.88 17.13
N LEU A 72 -13.05 13.48 18.18
CA LEU A 72 -12.60 13.31 19.56
C LEU A 72 -13.59 12.39 20.27
N GLU A 73 -13.15 11.19 20.63
CA GLU A 73 -13.95 10.16 21.27
C GLU A 73 -13.44 9.91 22.68
N SER A 74 -14.32 9.97 23.67
CA SER A 74 -13.96 9.67 25.04
C SER A 74 -13.60 8.20 25.21
N LYS A 75 -12.49 7.91 25.90
CA LYS A 75 -12.15 6.53 26.28
C LYS A 75 -13.18 5.97 27.25
N ASN A 76 -13.45 4.67 27.13
CA ASN A 76 -14.37 3.93 27.99
C ASN A 76 -15.84 4.41 27.97
N GLY A 77 -16.26 5.16 26.95
CA GLY A 77 -17.64 5.65 26.82
C GLY A 77 -18.02 6.74 27.85
N GLU A 78 -17.02 7.41 28.41
CA GLU A 78 -17.24 8.56 29.28
C GLU A 78 -17.82 9.75 28.51
N ASP A 79 -18.32 10.74 29.22
CA ASP A 79 -18.92 11.93 28.63
C ASP A 79 -17.86 12.93 28.16
N ILE A 80 -17.70 13.12 26.85
CA ILE A 80 -16.78 14.09 26.26
C ILE A 80 -17.14 15.52 26.60
N LEU A 81 -18.43 15.79 26.88
CA LEU A 81 -18.98 17.10 27.27
C LEU A 81 -18.85 17.36 28.77
N SER A 82 -18.07 16.57 29.50
CA SER A 82 -17.71 16.87 30.89
C SER A 82 -16.74 18.05 30.97
N ARG A 83 -16.80 18.80 32.06
CA ARG A 83 -15.88 19.92 32.30
C ARG A 83 -14.42 19.56 32.13
N ASP A 84 -14.02 18.41 32.64
CA ASP A 84 -12.61 17.97 32.58
C ASP A 84 -12.13 17.63 31.16
N ASN A 85 -12.99 17.04 30.35
CA ASN A 85 -12.69 16.74 28.97
C ASN A 85 -12.70 18.01 28.11
N LEU A 86 -13.69 18.90 28.29
CA LEU A 86 -13.72 20.18 27.58
C LEU A 86 -12.53 21.07 27.95
N LEU A 87 -12.07 21.07 29.21
CA LEU A 87 -10.88 21.81 29.61
C LEU A 87 -9.61 21.26 28.93
N LYS A 88 -9.49 19.93 28.79
CA LYS A 88 -8.36 19.32 28.04
C LYS A 88 -8.38 19.73 26.58
N ILE A 89 -9.57 19.70 25.94
CA ILE A 89 -9.75 20.13 24.55
C ILE A 89 -9.34 21.59 24.40
N PHE A 90 -9.85 22.48 25.25
CA PHE A 90 -9.50 23.90 25.23
C PHE A 90 -8.00 24.17 25.42
N ASN A 91 -7.33 23.40 26.26
CA ASN A 91 -5.88 23.51 26.43
C ASN A 91 -5.10 22.99 25.20
N ALA A 92 -5.58 21.91 24.57
CA ALA A 92 -5.00 21.40 23.34
C ALA A 92 -5.14 22.41 22.20
N GLU A 93 -6.25 23.12 22.09
CA GLU A 93 -6.44 24.21 21.14
C GLU A 93 -5.47 25.37 21.35
N LYS A 94 -5.30 25.80 22.60
CA LYS A 94 -4.28 26.81 22.94
C LYS A 94 -2.88 26.39 22.53
N LYS A 95 -2.56 25.11 22.73
CA LYS A 95 -1.29 24.54 22.32
C LYS A 95 -1.15 24.50 20.80
N LEU A 96 -2.22 24.15 20.07
CA LEU A 96 -2.26 24.14 18.62
C LEU A 96 -1.95 25.54 18.06
N ARG A 97 -2.62 26.59 18.56
CA ARG A 97 -2.40 27.98 18.17
C ARG A 97 -0.96 28.42 18.45
N LYS A 98 -0.41 28.03 19.60
CA LYS A 98 0.98 28.31 19.95
C LYS A 98 1.97 27.60 19.02
N ASP A 99 1.75 26.35 18.71
CA ASP A 99 2.65 25.57 17.86
C ASP A 99 2.60 26.05 16.39
N ASP A 100 1.47 26.62 15.95
CA ASP A 100 1.39 27.27 14.64
C ASP A 100 2.26 28.56 14.61
N LEU A 101 2.14 29.43 15.63
CA LEU A 101 3.00 30.61 15.77
C LEU A 101 4.50 30.25 15.87
N GLU A 102 4.83 29.10 16.43
CA GLU A 102 6.19 28.57 16.49
C GLU A 102 6.59 27.80 15.22
N LEU A 103 5.75 27.80 14.16
CA LEU A 103 5.94 27.17 12.85
C LEU A 103 6.07 25.63 12.89
N ARG A 104 5.64 25.00 13.97
CA ARG A 104 5.77 23.54 14.18
C ARG A 104 4.75 22.72 13.42
N LEU A 105 3.64 23.35 12.97
CA LEU A 105 2.61 22.68 12.18
C LEU A 105 2.94 22.62 10.70
N SER A 106 3.96 23.37 10.26
CA SER A 106 4.36 23.47 8.85
C SER A 106 4.82 22.11 8.32
N PRO A 107 4.32 21.67 7.16
CA PRO A 107 4.84 20.50 6.45
C PRO A 107 6.32 20.68 6.10
N GLU A 108 7.10 19.61 6.15
CA GLU A 108 8.54 19.64 5.78
C GLU A 108 8.78 20.01 4.31
N THR A 109 7.76 19.87 3.47
CA THR A 109 7.82 20.10 2.02
C THR A 109 7.69 21.55 1.61
N ILE A 110 7.25 22.42 2.51
CA ILE A 110 7.06 23.86 2.24
C ILE A 110 7.90 24.72 3.19
N THR A 111 8.10 25.99 2.82
CA THR A 111 8.78 26.93 3.69
C THR A 111 7.96 27.12 4.98
N PRO A 112 8.58 26.99 6.18
CA PRO A 112 7.87 27.14 7.45
C PRO A 112 7.17 28.49 7.58
N LYS A 113 5.89 28.47 7.89
CA LYS A 113 5.02 29.64 8.15
C LYS A 113 3.84 29.27 8.98
N GLU A 114 3.07 30.28 9.42
CA GLU A 114 1.80 30.08 10.07
C GLU A 114 0.75 29.64 9.06
N HIS A 115 -0.08 28.70 9.48
CA HIS A 115 -1.09 28.09 8.61
C HIS A 115 -2.51 28.30 9.09
N LEU A 116 -2.75 28.53 10.38
CA LEU A 116 -4.11 28.67 10.91
C LEU A 116 -4.83 29.87 10.25
N PHE A 117 -6.05 29.61 9.77
CA PHE A 117 -6.90 30.61 9.14
C PHE A 117 -7.65 31.42 10.21
N SER A 118 -7.56 32.73 10.17
CA SER A 118 -8.22 33.63 11.11
C SER A 118 -9.33 34.41 10.40
N TYR A 119 -10.52 34.40 11.00
CA TYR A 119 -11.66 35.20 10.51
C TYR A 119 -12.55 35.63 11.67
N ILE A 120 -13.41 36.62 11.42
CA ILE A 120 -14.45 37.04 12.36
C ILE A 120 -15.74 36.32 11.96
N ASP A 121 -16.24 35.48 12.85
CA ASP A 121 -17.53 34.81 12.67
C ASP A 121 -18.66 35.85 12.61
N SER A 122 -19.42 35.86 11.50
CA SER A 122 -20.43 36.88 11.23
C SER A 122 -21.67 36.77 12.14
N GLU A 123 -21.94 35.62 12.72
CA GLU A 123 -23.11 35.38 13.57
C GLU A 123 -22.81 35.69 15.03
N THR A 124 -21.64 35.28 15.51
CA THR A 124 -21.24 35.44 16.90
C THR A 124 -20.37 36.67 17.15
N GLY A 125 -19.76 37.24 16.10
CA GLY A 125 -18.75 38.30 16.22
C GLY A 125 -17.43 37.84 16.84
N ALA A 126 -17.25 36.53 17.05
CA ALA A 126 -16.06 35.95 17.62
C ALA A 126 -14.90 35.91 16.63
N ASN A 127 -13.69 36.20 17.11
CA ASN A 127 -12.48 36.01 16.32
C ASN A 127 -12.07 34.55 16.38
N VAL A 128 -12.25 33.83 15.27
CA VAL A 128 -11.88 32.42 15.12
C VAL A 128 -10.45 32.36 14.60
N ASN A 129 -9.57 31.76 15.36
CA ASN A 129 -8.19 31.51 14.98
C ASN A 129 -7.92 30.02 14.89
N GLY A 130 -8.04 29.49 13.68
CA GLY A 130 -7.80 28.09 13.33
C GLY A 130 -8.91 27.12 13.69
N LEU A 131 -9.67 27.35 14.74
CA LEU A 131 -10.82 26.52 15.11
C LEU A 131 -11.71 27.25 16.11
N LEU A 132 -12.98 26.85 16.11
CA LEU A 132 -13.97 27.24 17.11
C LEU A 132 -14.67 25.95 17.56
N THR A 133 -14.48 25.57 18.82
CA THR A 133 -15.08 24.34 19.34
C THR A 133 -16.12 24.66 20.42
N ILE A 134 -16.86 23.63 20.78
CA ILE A 134 -17.80 23.72 21.89
C ILE A 134 -17.10 24.11 23.22
N ALA A 135 -15.79 23.80 23.35
CA ALA A 135 -15.02 24.19 24.55
C ALA A 135 -14.72 25.69 24.58
N ASP A 136 -14.38 26.31 23.43
CA ASP A 136 -14.23 27.76 23.30
C ASP A 136 -15.55 28.46 23.66
N ILE A 137 -16.66 28.05 23.05
CA ILE A 137 -17.99 28.65 23.27
C ILE A 137 -18.41 28.58 24.74
N VAL A 138 -18.22 27.42 25.35
CA VAL A 138 -18.53 27.25 26.81
C VAL A 138 -17.65 28.16 27.65
N ASN A 139 -16.35 28.26 27.37
CA ASN A 139 -15.44 29.16 28.07
C ASN A 139 -15.85 30.62 27.93
N ASP A 140 -16.21 31.07 26.74
CA ASP A 140 -16.55 32.45 26.44
C ASP A 140 -17.89 32.83 27.13
N ILE A 141 -18.90 31.95 27.12
CA ILE A 141 -20.15 32.18 27.83
C ILE A 141 -19.92 32.23 29.34
N LEU A 142 -19.08 31.36 29.90
CA LEU A 142 -18.72 31.38 31.29
C LEU A 142 -18.03 32.70 31.72
N LEU A 143 -17.19 33.25 30.83
CA LEU A 143 -16.48 34.52 31.09
C LEU A 143 -17.40 35.73 30.97
N ILE A 144 -18.25 35.80 29.94
CA ILE A 144 -19.06 36.98 29.62
C ILE A 144 -20.32 37.04 30.48
N ASN A 145 -20.87 35.89 30.87
CA ASN A 145 -22.12 35.88 31.63
C ASN A 145 -21.90 36.30 33.08
N PRO A 146 -22.55 37.41 33.54
CA PRO A 146 -22.38 37.90 34.89
C PRO A 146 -22.72 36.91 36.00
N LYS A 147 -23.50 35.84 35.68
CA LYS A 147 -23.84 34.78 36.64
C LYS A 147 -22.60 33.97 37.03
N TYR A 148 -21.68 33.76 36.10
CA TYR A 148 -20.51 32.91 36.33
C TYR A 148 -19.23 33.74 36.50
N ASN A 149 -18.93 34.62 35.55
CA ASN A 149 -17.77 35.51 35.51
C ASN A 149 -16.45 34.78 35.84
N LYS A 150 -16.23 33.63 35.26
CA LYS A 150 -15.07 32.75 35.45
C LYS A 150 -14.72 31.96 34.18
N SER A 151 -13.50 31.52 34.11
CA SER A 151 -13.03 30.68 33.03
C SER A 151 -13.49 29.22 33.16
N LEU A 152 -13.40 28.45 32.05
CA LEU A 152 -13.64 27.00 32.05
C LEU A 152 -12.75 26.26 33.07
N ASN A 153 -11.54 26.79 33.34
CA ASN A 153 -10.64 26.24 34.35
C ASN A 153 -11.17 26.36 35.80
N GLU A 154 -11.95 27.38 36.06
CA GLU A 154 -12.49 27.70 37.41
C GLU A 154 -13.92 27.17 37.60
N ALA A 155 -14.63 26.91 36.52
CA ALA A 155 -15.99 26.41 36.53
C ALA A 155 -16.08 24.98 37.06
N ASN A 156 -17.18 24.62 37.69
CA ASN A 156 -17.52 23.26 38.03
C ASN A 156 -18.33 22.57 36.90
N ASN A 157 -18.52 21.25 37.02
CA ASN A 157 -19.19 20.47 35.96
C ASN A 157 -20.69 20.87 35.82
N GLU A 158 -21.37 21.27 36.88
CA GLU A 158 -22.78 21.69 36.84
C GLU A 158 -22.93 22.97 36.04
N GLU A 159 -22.06 23.96 36.28
CA GLU A 159 -22.05 25.23 35.58
C GLU A 159 -21.78 25.03 34.08
N VAL A 160 -20.82 24.15 33.73
CA VAL A 160 -20.56 23.78 32.35
C VAL A 160 -21.79 23.13 31.71
N LYS A 161 -22.48 22.25 32.40
CA LYS A 161 -23.71 21.61 31.91
C LYS A 161 -24.88 22.58 31.79
N GLU A 162 -25.00 23.56 32.66
CA GLU A 162 -25.98 24.64 32.50
C GLU A 162 -25.71 25.45 31.22
N VAL A 163 -24.43 25.79 30.94
CA VAL A 163 -24.06 26.51 29.71
C VAL A 163 -24.33 25.64 28.48
N LEU A 164 -23.96 24.36 28.52
CA LEU A 164 -24.25 23.43 27.44
C LEU A 164 -25.74 23.26 27.15
N SER A 165 -26.60 23.32 28.21
CA SER A 165 -28.04 23.30 28.04
C SER A 165 -28.53 24.50 27.20
N VAL A 166 -27.92 25.67 27.39
CA VAL A 166 -28.25 26.87 26.58
C VAL A 166 -27.70 26.76 25.17
N VAL A 167 -26.42 26.38 25.02
CA VAL A 167 -25.75 26.27 23.71
C VAL A 167 -26.42 25.23 22.81
N LEU A 168 -26.67 24.04 23.33
CA LEU A 168 -27.24 22.94 22.53
C LEU A 168 -28.76 23.03 22.37
N GLY A 169 -29.43 23.84 23.18
CA GLY A 169 -30.89 24.10 23.12
C GLY A 169 -31.27 25.32 22.31
N ASN A 170 -30.34 26.18 21.90
CA ASN A 170 -30.62 27.42 21.17
C ASN A 170 -30.39 27.23 19.65
N GLU A 171 -31.31 27.72 18.83
CA GLU A 171 -31.19 27.68 17.38
C GLU A 171 -30.02 28.49 16.84
N ASP A 172 -29.58 29.54 17.55
CA ASP A 172 -28.41 30.35 17.16
C ASP A 172 -27.09 29.54 17.17
N PHE A 173 -27.04 28.47 17.98
CA PHE A 173 -25.89 27.54 18.01
C PHE A 173 -26.16 26.19 17.32
N LYS A 174 -27.10 26.16 16.39
CA LYS A 174 -27.53 24.93 15.70
C LYS A 174 -26.36 24.19 15.01
N GLU A 175 -25.39 24.90 14.43
CA GLU A 175 -24.21 24.32 13.82
C GLU A 175 -23.31 23.62 14.85
N VAL A 176 -23.20 24.17 16.07
CA VAL A 176 -22.46 23.53 17.17
C VAL A 176 -23.12 22.23 17.62
N GLY A 177 -24.46 22.19 17.63
CA GLY A 177 -25.24 20.99 17.95
C GLY A 177 -25.02 19.84 16.95
N ARG A 178 -24.64 20.14 15.71
CA ARG A 178 -24.30 19.13 14.69
C ARG A 178 -22.94 18.48 14.93
N ASN A 179 -22.08 19.08 15.75
CA ASN A 179 -20.74 18.58 16.01
C ASN A 179 -20.71 17.52 17.14
N ILE A 180 -21.83 17.25 17.83
CA ILE A 180 -21.93 16.16 18.80
C ILE A 180 -22.38 14.85 18.15
N SER A 181 -22.00 13.72 18.75
CA SER A 181 -22.38 12.40 18.26
C SER A 181 -23.89 12.20 18.20
N VAL A 182 -24.37 11.49 17.19
CA VAL A 182 -25.77 11.03 17.09
C VAL A 182 -26.17 10.10 18.25
N HIS A 183 -25.22 9.55 18.98
CA HIS A 183 -25.41 8.74 20.18
C HIS A 183 -25.43 9.56 21.46
N SER A 184 -25.46 10.90 21.35
CA SER A 184 -25.60 11.78 22.50
C SER A 184 -26.94 11.57 23.19
N LYS A 185 -26.94 11.73 24.51
CA LYS A 185 -28.15 11.53 25.35
C LYS A 185 -28.52 12.83 26.06
N LEU A 186 -29.78 13.13 26.02
CA LEU A 186 -30.38 14.22 26.78
C LEU A 186 -31.14 13.65 27.99
N SER A 187 -30.85 14.13 29.17
CA SER A 187 -31.59 13.85 30.40
C SER A 187 -31.88 15.16 31.10
N LYS A 188 -32.91 15.19 31.93
CA LYS A 188 -33.24 16.36 32.75
C LYS A 188 -32.73 16.18 34.16
N ARG A 189 -32.06 17.19 34.70
CA ARG A 189 -31.56 17.20 36.09
C ARG A 189 -31.96 18.47 36.79
N ASN A 190 -32.28 18.36 38.06
CA ASN A 190 -32.55 19.55 38.90
C ASN A 190 -31.23 20.02 39.51
N ILE A 191 -30.83 21.24 39.16
CA ILE A 191 -29.65 21.90 39.70
C ILE A 191 -30.14 23.18 40.42
N ASN A 192 -29.92 23.28 41.71
CA ASN A 192 -30.32 24.43 42.54
C ASN A 192 -31.80 24.84 42.36
N GLY A 193 -32.70 23.85 42.18
CA GLY A 193 -34.14 24.10 42.05
C GLY A 193 -34.60 24.42 40.61
N LYS A 194 -33.69 24.44 39.65
CA LYS A 194 -33.98 24.67 38.22
C LYS A 194 -33.77 23.39 37.43
N GLU A 195 -34.71 23.05 36.57
CA GLU A 195 -34.57 21.92 35.61
C GLU A 195 -33.61 22.35 34.50
N VAL A 196 -32.54 21.54 34.29
CA VAL A 196 -31.50 21.75 33.27
C VAL A 196 -31.43 20.56 32.34
N ASP A 197 -31.35 20.83 31.07
CA ASP A 197 -31.10 19.82 30.03
C ASP A 197 -29.67 19.32 30.12
N TRP A 198 -29.50 18.08 30.61
CA TRP A 198 -28.21 17.48 30.85
C TRP A 198 -27.77 16.64 29.64
N TRP A 199 -26.96 17.26 28.78
CA TRP A 199 -26.40 16.61 27.62
C TRP A 199 -25.16 15.79 27.98
N THR A 200 -25.07 14.58 27.41
CA THR A 200 -23.87 13.73 27.43
C THR A 200 -23.59 13.22 26.04
N SER A 201 -22.32 13.15 25.63
CA SER A 201 -21.91 12.68 24.32
C SER A 201 -20.68 11.80 24.43
N PRO A 202 -20.61 10.67 23.70
CA PRO A 202 -19.40 9.85 23.65
C PRO A 202 -18.32 10.47 22.79
N ALA A 203 -18.66 11.34 21.82
CA ALA A 203 -17.73 11.93 20.88
C ALA A 203 -18.21 13.29 20.37
N ILE A 204 -17.26 14.10 19.90
CA ILE A 204 -17.50 15.35 19.16
C ILE A 204 -16.63 15.37 17.90
N THR A 205 -17.08 16.12 16.89
CA THR A 205 -16.28 16.44 15.70
C THR A 205 -15.73 17.86 15.86
N ILE A 206 -14.48 18.06 15.49
CA ILE A 206 -13.86 19.38 15.39
C ILE A 206 -13.28 19.58 13.99
N ALA A 207 -13.23 20.83 13.53
CA ALA A 207 -12.58 21.22 12.31
C ALA A 207 -11.46 22.22 12.62
N VAL A 208 -10.25 21.93 12.13
CA VAL A 208 -9.13 22.88 12.15
C VAL A 208 -9.05 23.53 10.78
N LEU A 209 -9.08 24.85 10.76
CA LEU A 209 -9.06 25.67 9.57
C LEU A 209 -7.63 26.17 9.32
N ALA A 210 -7.10 25.91 8.14
CA ALA A 210 -5.83 26.47 7.72
C ALA A 210 -6.03 27.35 6.48
N ASN A 211 -5.15 28.32 6.29
CA ASN A 211 -5.09 29.13 5.07
C ASN A 211 -4.72 28.21 3.90
N ASN A 212 -5.65 28.04 2.98
CA ASN A 212 -5.52 27.09 1.87
C ASN A 212 -4.35 27.47 0.93
N GLU A 213 -4.17 28.76 0.66
CA GLU A 213 -3.05 29.26 -0.15
C GLU A 213 -1.70 28.95 0.48
N SER A 214 -1.64 28.97 1.81
CA SER A 214 -0.43 28.63 2.56
C SER A 214 -0.04 27.14 2.40
N LEU A 215 -0.97 26.29 2.03
CA LEU A 215 -0.80 24.86 1.81
C LEU A 215 -0.83 24.46 0.32
N GLY A 216 -0.60 25.43 -0.60
CA GLY A 216 -0.52 25.19 -2.04
C GLY A 216 -1.82 25.48 -2.81
N GLY A 217 -2.87 25.99 -2.16
CA GLY A 217 -4.13 26.38 -2.81
C GLY A 217 -4.98 25.19 -3.32
N GLY A 218 -5.82 25.47 -4.32
CA GLY A 218 -6.71 24.48 -4.93
C GLY A 218 -7.99 24.20 -4.12
N SER A 219 -8.80 23.25 -4.58
CA SER A 219 -10.06 22.87 -3.93
C SER A 219 -9.84 21.95 -2.72
N GLN A 220 -10.78 22.02 -1.77
CA GLN A 220 -10.84 21.10 -0.63
C GLN A 220 -11.48 19.75 -0.93
N ARG A 221 -12.12 19.63 -2.09
CA ARG A 221 -12.79 18.38 -2.45
C ARG A 221 -11.75 17.27 -2.52
N VAL A 222 -12.14 16.12 -2.02
CA VAL A 222 -11.29 14.94 -1.90
C VAL A 222 -10.38 14.84 -3.11
N ALA A 223 -9.11 15.14 -2.92
CA ALA A 223 -8.15 15.04 -3.98
C ALA A 223 -7.89 13.57 -4.24
N LEU A 224 -8.41 13.11 -5.35
CA LEU A 224 -8.14 11.77 -5.85
C LEU A 224 -6.81 11.71 -6.61
N SER A 225 -6.12 12.83 -6.73
CA SER A 225 -5.01 13.00 -7.68
C SER A 225 -3.61 12.93 -7.07
N GLY A 226 -3.46 13.03 -5.75
CA GLY A 226 -2.12 13.01 -5.11
C GLY A 226 -1.20 14.15 -5.59
N ASP A 227 -1.77 15.33 -5.92
CA ASP A 227 -0.97 16.50 -6.26
C ASP A 227 -0.21 17.03 -5.03
N GLN A 228 0.81 17.88 -5.25
CA GLN A 228 1.67 18.35 -4.18
C GLN A 228 0.89 19.13 -3.11
N ALA A 229 -0.10 19.92 -3.50
CA ALA A 229 -0.94 20.68 -2.56
C ALA A 229 -1.75 19.75 -1.65
N THR A 230 -2.26 18.66 -2.19
CA THR A 230 -2.95 17.62 -1.39
C THR A 230 -2.00 16.92 -0.43
N ILE A 231 -0.80 16.59 -0.88
CA ILE A 231 0.24 16.00 -0.02
C ILE A 231 0.59 16.96 1.13
N ASP A 232 0.73 18.24 0.87
CA ASP A 232 1.06 19.24 1.88
C ASP A 232 -0.08 19.42 2.89
N LYS A 233 -1.33 19.44 2.44
CA LYS A 233 -2.52 19.45 3.29
C LYS A 233 -2.60 18.20 4.17
N GLU A 234 -2.33 17.03 3.61
CA GLU A 234 -2.33 15.77 4.37
C GLU A 234 -1.24 15.75 5.44
N LYS A 235 -0.05 16.29 5.13
CA LYS A 235 1.04 16.44 6.11
C LYS A 235 0.66 17.41 7.22
N PHE A 236 0.05 18.56 6.89
CA PHE A 236 -0.49 19.49 7.87
C PHE A 236 -1.51 18.79 8.78
N ASN A 237 -2.49 18.10 8.20
CA ASN A 237 -3.49 17.34 8.96
C ASN A 237 -2.84 16.31 9.88
N THR A 238 -1.77 15.65 9.42
CA THR A 238 -1.00 14.69 10.22
C THR A 238 -0.28 15.36 11.39
N ASN A 239 0.32 16.54 11.18
CA ASN A 239 0.98 17.29 12.24
C ASN A 239 -0.02 17.73 13.32
N VAL A 240 -1.19 18.23 12.91
CA VAL A 240 -2.29 18.55 13.83
C VAL A 240 -2.77 17.31 14.58
N LEU A 241 -2.98 16.18 13.89
CA LEU A 241 -3.39 14.91 14.49
C LEU A 241 -2.40 14.44 15.57
N ASN A 242 -1.10 14.50 15.28
CA ASN A 242 -0.06 14.10 16.21
C ASN A 242 -0.03 14.99 17.45
N LEU A 243 -0.17 16.31 17.26
CA LEU A 243 -0.29 17.25 18.37
C LEU A 243 -1.51 16.92 19.24
N LEU A 244 -2.70 16.81 18.65
CA LEU A 244 -3.92 16.49 19.38
C LEU A 244 -3.80 15.16 20.14
N LYS A 245 -3.22 14.13 19.55
CA LYS A 245 -2.97 12.84 20.23
C LYS A 245 -2.00 12.96 21.40
N SER A 246 -1.00 13.82 21.31
CA SER A 246 -0.02 14.02 22.38
C SER A 246 -0.63 14.76 23.58
N GLU A 247 -1.50 15.73 23.34
CA GLU A 247 -2.15 16.54 24.39
C GLU A 247 -3.39 15.84 24.99
N LEU A 248 -4.13 15.08 24.18
CA LEU A 248 -5.39 14.44 24.56
C LEU A 248 -5.20 12.94 24.88
N THR A 249 -4.31 12.61 25.79
CA THR A 249 -3.94 11.21 26.10
C THR A 249 -5.12 10.32 26.57
N ASN A 250 -6.16 10.92 27.16
CA ASN A 250 -7.36 10.21 27.66
C ASN A 250 -8.54 10.25 26.68
N ILE A 251 -8.36 10.83 25.50
CA ILE A 251 -9.35 10.94 24.43
C ILE A 251 -8.75 10.25 23.20
N ASN A 252 -9.53 9.45 22.51
CA ASN A 252 -9.14 8.92 21.22
C ASN A 252 -9.32 10.03 20.17
N VAL A 253 -8.28 10.29 19.39
CA VAL A 253 -8.32 11.29 18.32
C VAL A 253 -8.19 10.57 16.99
N TRP A 254 -9.18 10.75 16.13
CA TRP A 254 -9.25 10.19 14.79
C TRP A 254 -9.20 11.32 13.78
N GLY A 255 -8.28 11.25 12.83
CA GLY A 255 -8.21 12.17 11.69
C GLY A 255 -8.81 11.54 10.45
N VAL A 256 -9.30 12.37 9.54
CA VAL A 256 -9.78 11.94 8.23
C VAL A 256 -8.65 12.15 7.22
N ALA A 257 -8.22 11.06 6.57
CA ALA A 257 -7.24 11.13 5.49
C ALA A 257 -7.89 11.76 4.24
N ILE A 258 -7.15 12.63 3.58
CA ILE A 258 -7.60 13.29 2.34
C ILE A 258 -6.89 12.76 1.09
N ASP A 259 -5.79 12.02 1.25
CA ASP A 259 -5.08 11.37 0.16
C ASP A 259 -5.02 9.85 0.35
N VAL A 260 -5.65 9.13 -0.58
CA VAL A 260 -5.74 7.66 -0.56
C VAL A 260 -4.37 7.01 -0.81
N ASN A 261 -3.50 7.63 -1.61
CA ASN A 261 -2.19 7.06 -1.93
C ASN A 261 -1.27 7.15 -0.71
N LEU A 262 -1.22 8.31 -0.03
CA LEU A 262 -0.44 8.47 1.20
C LEU A 262 -0.92 7.55 2.33
N GLU A 263 -2.24 7.40 2.50
CA GLU A 263 -2.77 6.45 3.48
C GLU A 263 -2.45 5.02 3.08
N GLY A 264 -2.49 4.71 1.79
CA GLY A 264 -2.09 3.42 1.25
C GLY A 264 -0.62 3.09 1.51
N GLU A 265 0.29 4.05 1.39
CA GLU A 265 1.71 3.88 1.74
C GLU A 265 1.89 3.59 3.23
N ARG A 266 1.20 4.33 4.10
CA ARG A 266 1.23 4.10 5.56
C ARG A 266 0.72 2.71 5.92
N GLN A 267 -0.42 2.29 5.36
CA GLN A 267 -1.02 0.98 5.58
C GLN A 267 -0.18 -0.14 4.94
N GLY A 268 0.45 0.12 3.81
CA GLY A 268 1.38 -0.79 3.16
C GLY A 268 2.53 -1.19 4.09
N PHE A 269 3.11 -0.24 4.79
CA PHE A 269 4.16 -0.50 5.79
C PHE A 269 3.68 -1.37 6.94
N SER A 270 2.47 -1.11 7.46
CA SER A 270 1.87 -1.93 8.52
C SER A 270 1.53 -3.36 8.05
N SER A 271 1.25 -3.53 6.75
CA SER A 271 0.94 -4.80 6.12
C SER A 271 2.17 -5.64 5.74
N ALA A 272 3.38 -5.08 5.86
CA ALA A 272 4.63 -5.73 5.47
C ALA A 272 4.81 -7.13 6.06
N LEU A 273 4.46 -7.29 7.34
CA LEU A 273 4.54 -8.58 8.03
C LEU A 273 3.62 -9.63 7.39
N PHE A 274 2.39 -9.24 7.04
CA PHE A 274 1.41 -10.14 6.43
C PHE A 274 1.83 -10.53 5.01
N ILE A 275 2.34 -9.59 4.21
CA ILE A 275 2.89 -9.87 2.88
C ILE A 275 4.06 -10.84 2.98
N THR A 276 4.97 -10.63 3.93
CA THR A 276 6.10 -11.53 4.20
C THR A 276 5.64 -12.94 4.51
N LEU A 277 4.70 -13.06 5.46
CA LEU A 277 4.15 -14.36 5.85
C LEU A 277 3.46 -15.07 4.69
N THR A 278 2.75 -14.33 3.84
CA THR A 278 2.09 -14.87 2.64
C THR A 278 3.09 -15.44 1.64
N VAL A 279 4.18 -14.73 1.36
CA VAL A 279 5.24 -15.19 0.45
C VAL A 279 5.92 -16.45 1.01
N ILE A 280 6.27 -16.44 2.30
CA ILE A 280 6.87 -17.59 2.98
C ILE A 280 5.91 -18.79 2.97
N ALA A 281 4.64 -18.57 3.28
CA ALA A 281 3.61 -19.61 3.26
C ALA A 281 3.43 -20.20 1.85
N ALA A 282 3.37 -19.36 0.81
CA ALA A 282 3.28 -19.80 -0.59
C ALA A 282 4.46 -20.71 -0.96
N ILE A 283 5.69 -20.31 -0.65
CA ILE A 283 6.89 -21.11 -0.91
C ILE A 283 6.91 -22.40 -0.08
N ALA A 284 6.44 -22.36 1.18
CA ALA A 284 6.33 -23.55 2.03
C ALA A 284 5.31 -24.55 1.46
N VAL A 285 4.15 -24.08 0.99
CA VAL A 285 3.13 -24.92 0.31
C VAL A 285 3.71 -25.58 -0.93
N VAL A 286 4.51 -24.87 -1.71
CA VAL A 286 5.24 -25.42 -2.87
C VAL A 286 6.17 -26.55 -2.43
N GLY A 287 6.98 -26.32 -1.41
CA GLY A 287 7.92 -27.32 -0.88
C GLY A 287 7.21 -28.58 -0.41
N PHE A 288 6.12 -28.44 0.31
CA PHE A 288 5.30 -29.54 0.80
C PHE A 288 4.59 -30.30 -0.34
N SER A 289 4.00 -29.57 -1.28
CA SER A 289 3.25 -30.13 -2.41
C SER A 289 4.15 -30.88 -3.39
N LEU A 290 5.28 -30.30 -3.78
CA LEU A 290 6.19 -30.83 -4.80
C LEU A 290 7.25 -31.78 -4.23
N ARG A 291 7.48 -31.77 -2.93
CA ARG A 291 8.49 -32.60 -2.25
C ARG A 291 9.87 -32.57 -2.92
N SER A 292 10.25 -31.43 -3.48
CA SER A 292 11.48 -31.22 -4.21
C SER A 292 12.17 -29.92 -3.77
N TYR A 293 13.37 -30.02 -3.22
CA TYR A 293 14.16 -28.84 -2.84
C TYR A 293 14.50 -27.97 -4.05
N TRP A 294 14.79 -28.56 -5.21
CA TRP A 294 15.07 -27.82 -6.43
C TRP A 294 13.85 -27.07 -6.98
N ALA A 295 12.67 -27.63 -6.81
CA ALA A 295 11.43 -26.91 -7.16
C ALA A 295 11.26 -25.65 -6.31
N VAL A 296 11.54 -25.72 -5.01
CA VAL A 296 11.51 -24.54 -4.10
C VAL A 296 12.54 -23.49 -4.53
N VAL A 297 13.78 -23.91 -4.83
CA VAL A 297 14.83 -22.99 -5.31
C VAL A 297 14.39 -22.30 -6.60
N LEU A 298 13.88 -23.06 -7.59
CA LEU A 298 13.47 -22.49 -8.88
C LEU A 298 12.27 -21.55 -8.77
N ILE A 299 11.29 -21.88 -7.91
CA ILE A 299 10.16 -20.99 -7.68
C ILE A 299 10.61 -19.73 -6.93
N GLY A 300 11.44 -19.83 -5.89
CA GLY A 300 12.02 -18.68 -5.20
C GLY A 300 12.78 -17.73 -6.14
N ILE A 301 13.66 -18.28 -6.98
CA ILE A 301 14.38 -17.50 -7.99
C ILE A 301 13.41 -16.94 -9.02
N GLY A 302 12.44 -17.73 -9.47
CA GLY A 302 11.42 -17.31 -10.41
C GLY A 302 10.63 -16.10 -9.90
N LEU A 303 10.22 -16.09 -8.63
CA LEU A 303 9.55 -14.94 -8.01
C LEU A 303 10.44 -13.69 -8.03
N SER A 304 11.74 -13.82 -7.75
CA SER A 304 12.69 -12.70 -7.86
C SER A 304 12.81 -12.17 -9.31
N ILE A 305 12.82 -13.07 -10.30
CA ILE A 305 12.83 -12.68 -11.72
C ILE A 305 11.52 -11.98 -12.10
N LEU A 306 10.40 -12.44 -11.59
CA LEU A 306 9.08 -11.82 -11.84
C LEU A 306 9.04 -10.37 -11.39
N MET A 307 9.62 -10.02 -10.23
CA MET A 307 9.70 -8.63 -9.77
C MET A 307 10.50 -7.75 -10.75
N ILE A 308 11.63 -8.27 -11.25
CA ILE A 308 12.44 -7.58 -12.25
C ILE A 308 11.65 -7.37 -13.55
N TRP A 309 10.98 -8.42 -14.01
CA TRP A 309 10.23 -8.37 -15.28
C TRP A 309 9.03 -7.43 -15.17
N LEU A 310 8.28 -7.46 -14.06
CA LEU A 310 7.15 -6.57 -13.85
C LEU A 310 7.59 -5.11 -13.95
N LYS A 311 8.61 -4.70 -13.17
CA LYS A 311 9.07 -3.31 -13.20
C LYS A 311 9.74 -2.95 -14.52
N GLY A 312 10.57 -3.82 -15.06
CA GLY A 312 11.22 -3.59 -16.35
C GLY A 312 10.21 -3.36 -17.48
N PHE A 313 9.18 -4.19 -17.58
CA PHE A 313 8.10 -3.99 -18.56
C PHE A 313 7.24 -2.76 -18.25
N SER A 314 6.94 -2.49 -16.96
CA SER A 314 6.17 -1.30 -16.59
C SER A 314 6.86 -0.03 -17.06
N TYR A 315 8.18 0.10 -16.85
CA TYR A 315 8.95 1.25 -17.33
C TYR A 315 9.07 1.28 -18.85
N LEU A 316 9.32 0.12 -19.49
CA LEU A 316 9.42 0.03 -20.94
C LEU A 316 8.13 0.43 -21.65
N LEU A 317 6.99 0.02 -21.12
CA LEU A 317 5.66 0.35 -21.64
C LEU A 317 5.15 1.72 -21.17
N GLY A 318 5.89 2.40 -20.29
CA GLY A 318 5.52 3.69 -19.74
C GLY A 318 4.28 3.63 -18.87
N LEU A 319 4.10 2.54 -18.13
CA LEU A 319 3.01 2.42 -17.18
C LEU A 319 3.27 3.33 -15.97
N LYS A 320 2.22 3.98 -15.52
CA LYS A 320 2.25 4.78 -14.30
C LYS A 320 2.06 3.89 -13.08
N GLY A 321 2.66 4.30 -11.95
CA GLY A 321 2.53 3.63 -10.67
C GLY A 321 1.27 3.98 -9.90
N GLY A 322 1.32 3.78 -8.60
CA GLY A 322 0.26 4.03 -7.63
C GLY A 322 -0.06 2.77 -6.83
N LEU A 323 -0.81 2.96 -5.73
CA LEU A 323 -1.09 1.90 -4.75
C LEU A 323 -1.54 0.58 -5.40
N VAL A 324 -2.46 0.66 -6.36
CA VAL A 324 -3.04 -0.54 -6.99
C VAL A 324 -2.01 -1.27 -7.86
N ALA A 325 -1.27 -0.53 -8.69
CA ALA A 325 -0.27 -1.11 -9.58
C ALA A 325 0.97 -1.60 -8.84
N ASP A 326 1.41 -0.87 -7.80
CA ASP A 326 2.67 -1.15 -7.12
C ASP A 326 2.56 -2.16 -5.98
N MET A 327 1.39 -2.35 -5.39
CA MET A 327 1.17 -3.33 -4.31
C MET A 327 0.32 -4.52 -4.72
N ILE A 328 -0.83 -4.30 -5.37
CA ILE A 328 -1.78 -5.39 -5.67
C ILE A 328 -1.26 -6.28 -6.80
N VAL A 329 -0.69 -5.67 -7.87
CA VAL A 329 -0.18 -6.46 -9.02
C VAL A 329 0.94 -7.41 -8.63
N PRO A 330 1.99 -7.03 -7.87
CA PRO A 330 3.01 -7.96 -7.40
C PRO A 330 2.45 -9.13 -6.58
N ILE A 331 1.49 -8.86 -5.69
CA ILE A 331 0.87 -9.91 -4.87
C ILE A 331 0.09 -10.90 -5.74
N ALA A 332 -0.72 -10.40 -6.68
CA ALA A 332 -1.44 -11.24 -7.64
C ALA A 332 -0.48 -12.05 -8.53
N MET A 333 0.61 -11.43 -8.99
CA MET A 333 1.65 -12.08 -9.80
C MET A 333 2.35 -13.22 -9.05
N ILE A 334 2.63 -13.04 -7.76
CA ILE A 334 3.21 -14.11 -6.92
C ILE A 334 2.27 -15.29 -6.87
N SER A 335 0.98 -15.06 -6.61
CA SER A 335 -0.04 -16.11 -6.52
C SER A 335 -0.17 -16.87 -7.84
N LEU A 336 -0.38 -16.16 -8.95
CA LEU A 336 -0.50 -16.77 -10.28
C LEU A 336 0.80 -17.49 -10.70
N GLY A 337 1.96 -16.89 -10.40
CA GLY A 337 3.26 -17.47 -10.73
C GLY A 337 3.50 -18.79 -9.99
N VAL A 338 3.19 -18.83 -8.70
CA VAL A 338 3.28 -20.07 -7.91
C VAL A 338 2.35 -21.13 -8.47
N ASP A 339 1.13 -20.77 -8.83
CA ASP A 339 0.16 -21.71 -9.38
C ASP A 339 0.64 -22.31 -10.72
N PHE A 340 1.05 -21.49 -11.69
CA PHE A 340 1.65 -21.96 -12.94
C PHE A 340 2.87 -22.87 -12.69
N GLY A 341 3.75 -22.48 -11.76
CA GLY A 341 4.94 -23.24 -11.43
C GLY A 341 4.63 -24.60 -10.81
N VAL A 342 3.69 -24.64 -9.85
CA VAL A 342 3.26 -25.89 -9.20
C VAL A 342 2.66 -26.86 -10.22
N HIS A 343 1.74 -26.40 -11.05
CA HIS A 343 1.10 -27.24 -12.06
C HIS A 343 2.12 -27.78 -13.09
N ALA A 344 3.00 -26.93 -13.60
CA ALA A 344 4.00 -27.32 -14.58
C ALA A 344 5.05 -28.31 -14.00
N ILE A 345 5.56 -28.02 -12.79
CA ILE A 345 6.55 -28.89 -12.14
C ILE A 345 5.91 -30.19 -11.68
N ARG A 346 4.68 -30.15 -11.13
CA ARG A 346 3.95 -31.35 -10.74
C ARG A 346 3.77 -32.29 -11.92
N ARG A 347 3.32 -31.78 -13.05
CA ARG A 347 3.15 -32.58 -14.27
C ARG A 347 4.47 -33.18 -14.73
N TYR A 348 5.58 -32.40 -14.67
CA TYR A 348 6.91 -32.90 -14.95
C TYR A 348 7.32 -34.06 -14.03
N GLN A 349 6.98 -33.98 -12.73
CA GLN A 349 7.28 -35.02 -11.75
C GLN A 349 6.44 -36.30 -11.94
N GLU A 350 5.23 -36.17 -12.50
CA GLU A 350 4.33 -37.31 -12.76
C GLU A 350 4.82 -38.20 -13.90
N GLU A 351 5.64 -37.67 -14.80
CA GLU A 351 6.27 -38.43 -15.91
C GLU A 351 7.41 -39.34 -15.37
N LYS A 352 7.00 -40.39 -14.63
CA LYS A 352 7.92 -41.37 -14.03
C LYS A 352 8.08 -42.58 -14.97
N SER A 353 9.16 -42.63 -15.71
CA SER A 353 9.57 -43.88 -16.39
C SER A 353 11.08 -44.04 -16.26
N ASN A 354 11.52 -45.21 -15.83
CA ASN A 354 12.95 -45.52 -15.60
C ASN A 354 13.83 -45.47 -16.85
N ASN A 355 13.22 -45.43 -18.04
CA ASN A 355 13.92 -45.48 -19.33
C ASN A 355 13.79 -44.22 -20.18
N ILE A 356 13.27 -43.12 -19.65
CA ILE A 356 13.04 -41.88 -20.42
C ILE A 356 14.12 -40.84 -20.04
N THR A 357 14.72 -40.20 -21.04
CA THR A 357 15.67 -39.08 -20.78
C THR A 357 14.94 -37.89 -20.21
N PHE A 358 15.61 -37.06 -19.39
CA PHE A 358 15.06 -35.86 -18.78
C PHE A 358 14.46 -34.89 -19.84
N ASP A 359 15.09 -34.83 -21.02
CA ASP A 359 14.62 -34.05 -22.15
C ASP A 359 13.26 -34.53 -22.66
N LYS A 360 13.10 -35.85 -22.85
CA LYS A 360 11.83 -36.44 -23.27
C LYS A 360 10.75 -36.31 -22.21
N LYS A 361 11.14 -36.40 -20.93
CA LYS A 361 10.26 -36.17 -19.78
C LYS A 361 9.68 -34.74 -19.80
N PHE A 362 10.52 -33.72 -20.08
CA PHE A 362 10.06 -32.34 -20.20
C PHE A 362 9.10 -32.16 -21.40
N ILE A 363 9.44 -32.73 -22.57
CA ILE A 363 8.57 -32.66 -23.75
C ILE A 363 7.20 -33.26 -23.48
N MET A 364 7.14 -34.46 -22.85
CA MET A 364 5.88 -35.12 -22.52
C MET A 364 5.06 -34.34 -21.51
N ALA A 365 5.69 -33.83 -20.45
CA ALA A 365 5.04 -33.02 -19.44
C ALA A 365 4.42 -31.76 -20.04
N PHE A 366 5.22 -30.99 -20.80
CA PHE A 366 4.76 -29.75 -21.40
C PHE A 366 3.68 -29.99 -22.47
N THR A 367 3.79 -31.06 -23.24
CA THR A 367 2.74 -31.47 -24.21
C THR A 367 1.42 -31.78 -23.48
N GLY A 368 1.51 -32.37 -22.28
CA GLY A 368 0.32 -32.76 -21.48
C GLY A 368 -0.38 -31.60 -20.78
N VAL A 369 0.39 -30.60 -20.26
CA VAL A 369 -0.16 -29.50 -19.47
C VAL A 369 -0.17 -28.16 -20.20
N GLY A 370 0.61 -28.01 -21.27
CA GLY A 370 0.81 -26.73 -21.95
C GLY A 370 -0.47 -26.08 -22.44
N ALA A 371 -1.42 -26.87 -22.95
CA ALA A 371 -2.73 -26.35 -23.37
C ALA A 371 -3.53 -25.75 -22.21
N ALA A 372 -3.55 -26.44 -21.07
CA ALA A 372 -4.27 -25.97 -19.87
C ALA A 372 -3.63 -24.69 -19.30
N LEU A 373 -2.28 -24.65 -19.18
CA LEU A 373 -1.57 -23.48 -18.73
C LEU A 373 -1.73 -22.28 -19.68
N THR A 374 -1.72 -22.53 -21.00
CA THR A 374 -1.94 -21.46 -21.99
C THR A 374 -3.36 -20.92 -21.91
N LEU A 375 -4.35 -21.79 -21.73
CA LEU A 375 -5.75 -21.38 -21.58
C LEU A 375 -5.95 -20.55 -20.30
N ALA A 376 -5.38 -20.98 -19.17
CA ALA A 376 -5.40 -20.23 -17.93
C ALA A 376 -4.74 -18.86 -18.11
N PHE A 377 -3.55 -18.81 -18.69
CA PHE A 377 -2.86 -17.55 -19.02
C PHE A 377 -3.73 -16.61 -19.87
N ILE A 378 -4.32 -17.11 -20.96
CA ILE A 378 -5.16 -16.30 -21.85
C ILE A 378 -6.39 -15.79 -21.12
N SER A 379 -7.05 -16.63 -20.33
CA SER A 379 -8.22 -16.24 -19.52
C SER A 379 -7.89 -15.13 -18.55
N ASP A 380 -6.81 -15.28 -17.78
CA ASP A 380 -6.38 -14.28 -16.80
C ASP A 380 -5.92 -12.99 -17.50
N ALA A 381 -5.16 -13.10 -18.58
CA ALA A 381 -4.72 -11.93 -19.35
C ALA A 381 -5.89 -11.14 -19.93
N ILE A 382 -6.91 -11.80 -20.47
CA ILE A 382 -8.14 -11.14 -20.96
C ILE A 382 -8.87 -10.46 -19.81
N ALA A 383 -9.00 -11.15 -18.67
CA ALA A 383 -9.67 -10.59 -17.50
C ALA A 383 -8.99 -9.30 -17.00
N PHE A 384 -7.66 -9.29 -16.91
CA PHE A 384 -6.93 -8.08 -16.51
C PHE A 384 -6.94 -6.99 -17.59
N LEU A 385 -6.71 -7.35 -18.85
CA LEU A 385 -6.70 -6.39 -19.96
C LEU A 385 -8.06 -5.77 -20.24
N SER A 386 -9.17 -6.37 -19.82
CA SER A 386 -10.49 -5.75 -19.92
C SER A 386 -10.59 -4.42 -19.17
N ASN A 387 -9.76 -4.22 -18.14
CA ASN A 387 -9.67 -2.96 -17.40
C ASN A 387 -9.11 -1.78 -18.23
N VAL A 388 -8.50 -2.05 -19.40
CA VAL A 388 -8.00 -0.98 -20.30
C VAL A 388 -9.12 -0.09 -20.82
N THR A 389 -10.35 -0.57 -20.80
CA THR A 389 -11.54 0.22 -21.18
C THR A 389 -12.13 1.04 -20.02
N ALA A 390 -11.54 0.97 -18.82
CA ALA A 390 -12.01 1.74 -17.67
C ALA A 390 -11.76 3.24 -17.88
N GLY A 391 -12.71 4.06 -17.45
CA GLY A 391 -12.59 5.52 -17.47
C GLY A 391 -11.71 6.12 -16.38
N ILE A 392 -10.90 5.29 -15.67
CA ILE A 392 -10.02 5.69 -14.57
C ILE A 392 -8.60 5.24 -14.89
N GLU A 393 -7.66 6.17 -14.94
CA GLU A 393 -6.28 5.93 -15.37
C GLU A 393 -5.58 4.85 -14.52
N SER A 394 -5.75 4.87 -13.20
CA SER A 394 -5.16 3.88 -12.30
C SER A 394 -5.66 2.45 -12.57
N ILE A 395 -6.92 2.28 -12.96
CA ILE A 395 -7.49 0.98 -13.31
C ILE A 395 -6.95 0.50 -14.66
N VAL A 396 -6.77 1.39 -15.63
CA VAL A 396 -6.14 1.08 -16.94
C VAL A 396 -4.70 0.58 -16.73
N HIS A 397 -3.90 1.33 -15.98
CA HIS A 397 -2.51 0.95 -15.71
C HIS A 397 -2.41 -0.32 -14.86
N PHE A 398 -3.32 -0.53 -13.90
CA PHE A 398 -3.44 -1.81 -13.19
C PHE A 398 -3.70 -2.97 -14.16
N GLY A 399 -4.66 -2.85 -15.05
CA GLY A 399 -4.98 -3.89 -16.02
C GLY A 399 -3.82 -4.25 -16.93
N LEU A 400 -3.10 -3.24 -17.44
CA LEU A 400 -1.90 -3.44 -18.25
C LEU A 400 -0.77 -4.10 -17.45
N ALA A 401 -0.48 -3.62 -16.25
CA ALA A 401 0.56 -4.17 -15.39
C ALA A 401 0.25 -5.61 -14.98
N ALA A 402 -1.01 -5.92 -14.63
CA ALA A 402 -1.44 -7.27 -14.28
C ALA A 402 -1.41 -8.23 -15.49
N GLY A 403 -1.76 -7.74 -16.68
CA GLY A 403 -1.61 -8.52 -17.93
C GLY A 403 -0.14 -8.88 -18.20
N VAL A 404 0.78 -7.93 -18.05
CA VAL A 404 2.23 -8.15 -18.15
C VAL A 404 2.72 -9.12 -17.08
N ALA A 405 2.25 -8.95 -15.83
CA ALA A 405 2.60 -9.83 -14.71
C ALA A 405 2.18 -11.29 -14.98
N THR A 406 0.97 -11.50 -15.49
CA THR A 406 0.46 -12.82 -15.88
C THR A 406 1.29 -13.44 -17.00
N PHE A 407 1.65 -12.66 -18.01
CA PHE A 407 2.55 -13.10 -19.08
C PHE A 407 3.92 -13.51 -18.53
N ALA A 408 4.53 -12.68 -17.69
CA ALA A 408 5.81 -12.98 -17.05
C ALA A 408 5.73 -14.28 -16.21
N ALA A 409 4.68 -14.42 -15.41
CA ALA A 409 4.44 -15.61 -14.57
C ALA A 409 4.34 -16.89 -15.42
N TYR A 410 3.57 -16.85 -16.50
CA TYR A 410 3.42 -17.97 -17.41
C TYR A 410 4.77 -18.39 -18.06
N ILE A 411 5.55 -17.42 -18.54
CA ILE A 411 6.86 -17.71 -19.17
C ILE A 411 7.87 -18.21 -18.14
N VAL A 412 8.05 -17.48 -17.02
CA VAL A 412 9.11 -17.74 -16.04
C VAL A 412 8.83 -19.02 -15.26
N LEU A 413 7.65 -19.15 -14.70
CA LEU A 413 7.30 -20.25 -13.79
C LEU A 413 6.55 -21.39 -14.51
N GLY A 414 5.70 -21.07 -15.49
CA GLY A 414 4.97 -22.09 -16.24
C GLY A 414 5.81 -22.86 -17.26
N ILE A 415 6.79 -22.20 -17.90
CA ILE A 415 7.60 -22.81 -18.97
C ILE A 415 9.05 -22.99 -18.56
N TYR A 416 9.69 -21.89 -18.10
CA TYR A 416 11.14 -21.90 -17.91
C TYR A 416 11.59 -22.65 -16.64
N ALA A 417 10.84 -22.59 -15.54
CA ALA A 417 11.16 -23.31 -14.32
C ALA A 417 11.16 -24.84 -14.48
N PRO A 418 10.15 -25.50 -15.07
CA PRO A 418 10.20 -26.95 -15.33
C PRO A 418 11.29 -27.34 -16.35
N PHE A 419 11.59 -26.47 -17.32
CA PHE A 419 12.72 -26.68 -18.22
C PHE A 419 14.05 -26.67 -17.46
N LEU A 420 14.29 -25.69 -16.58
CA LEU A 420 15.48 -25.67 -15.74
C LEU A 420 15.56 -26.88 -14.81
N LEU A 421 14.42 -27.29 -14.24
CA LEU A 421 14.38 -28.47 -13.38
C LEU A 421 14.86 -29.72 -14.12
N SER A 422 14.43 -29.92 -15.37
CA SER A 422 14.90 -31.04 -16.20
C SER A 422 16.42 -31.03 -16.41
N ARG A 423 17.03 -29.86 -16.49
CA ARG A 423 18.49 -29.71 -16.63
C ARG A 423 19.23 -29.96 -15.31
N ILE A 424 18.67 -29.51 -14.22
CA ILE A 424 19.28 -29.73 -12.88
C ILE A 424 19.20 -31.20 -12.48
N GLU A 425 18.08 -31.90 -12.70
CA GLU A 425 17.93 -33.33 -12.41
C GLU A 425 18.89 -34.18 -13.25
N TYR A 426 19.14 -33.80 -14.50
CA TYR A 426 20.18 -34.46 -15.31
C TYR A 426 21.57 -34.40 -14.67
N LEU A 427 21.89 -33.29 -14.00
CA LEU A 427 23.19 -33.07 -13.36
C LEU A 427 23.26 -33.71 -11.97
N ASP A 428 22.14 -33.86 -11.28
CA ASP A 428 22.02 -34.35 -9.92
C ASP A 428 22.20 -35.88 -9.79
N ASN A 429 22.01 -36.62 -10.88
CA ASN A 429 22.20 -38.08 -10.94
C ASN A 429 23.66 -38.54 -10.78
N LYS A 430 24.58 -37.62 -10.49
CA LYS A 430 25.99 -37.91 -10.25
C LYS A 430 26.29 -37.60 -8.76
N GLU A 431 27.03 -38.49 -8.09
CA GLU A 431 27.45 -38.36 -6.70
C GLU A 431 28.32 -37.09 -6.51
N ASN A 432 27.69 -35.97 -6.17
CA ASN A 432 28.31 -34.67 -5.93
C ASN A 432 27.79 -34.06 -4.61
N LEU A 433 28.43 -32.95 -4.17
CA LEU A 433 28.03 -32.17 -3.00
C LEU A 433 26.51 -31.80 -3.07
N PHE A 434 25.97 -31.60 -4.27
CA PHE A 434 24.56 -31.30 -4.53
C PHE A 434 23.61 -32.49 -4.29
N SER A 435 24.10 -33.71 -4.15
CA SER A 435 23.28 -34.87 -3.78
C SER A 435 22.97 -34.91 -2.29
N ASN A 436 23.69 -34.14 -1.46
CA ASN A 436 23.48 -34.08 -0.03
C ASN A 436 22.16 -33.37 0.32
N LYS A 437 21.25 -34.08 1.01
CA LYS A 437 19.93 -33.57 1.40
C LYS A 437 20.01 -32.31 2.24
N LEU A 438 20.96 -32.22 3.16
CA LEU A 438 21.14 -31.05 4.04
C LEU A 438 21.53 -29.81 3.21
N PHE A 439 22.46 -29.98 2.27
CA PHE A 439 22.89 -28.89 1.40
C PHE A 439 21.72 -28.37 0.53
N ARG A 440 20.90 -29.25 -0.05
CA ARG A 440 19.71 -28.88 -0.80
C ARG A 440 18.67 -28.15 0.05
N LEU A 441 18.48 -28.59 1.29
CA LEU A 441 17.60 -27.90 2.24
C LEU A 441 18.08 -26.48 2.52
N VAL A 442 19.38 -26.29 2.77
CA VAL A 442 19.99 -24.98 3.02
C VAL A 442 19.82 -24.06 1.79
N LEU A 443 20.05 -24.59 0.59
CA LEU A 443 19.80 -23.83 -0.66
C LEU A 443 18.34 -23.45 -0.82
N ALA A 444 17.41 -24.36 -0.55
CA ALA A 444 15.97 -24.11 -0.66
C ALA A 444 15.51 -23.04 0.35
N LEU A 445 15.92 -23.14 1.60
CA LEU A 445 15.60 -22.16 2.64
C LEU A 445 16.26 -20.81 2.36
N GLY A 446 17.51 -20.80 1.91
CA GLY A 446 18.22 -19.58 1.54
C GLY A 446 17.57 -18.88 0.35
N SER A 447 17.24 -19.62 -0.71
CA SER A 447 16.53 -19.06 -1.88
C SER A 447 15.14 -18.54 -1.53
N ALA A 448 14.38 -19.28 -0.71
CA ALA A 448 13.06 -18.85 -0.22
C ALA A 448 13.15 -17.57 0.62
N GLY A 449 14.10 -17.51 1.56
CA GLY A 449 14.31 -16.35 2.42
C GLY A 449 14.75 -15.11 1.66
N THR A 450 15.70 -15.26 0.72
CA THR A 450 16.15 -14.14 -0.13
C THR A 450 15.10 -13.71 -1.14
N ALA A 451 14.31 -14.64 -1.70
CA ALA A 451 13.18 -14.30 -2.56
C ALA A 451 12.10 -13.52 -1.79
N GLY A 452 11.70 -14.01 -0.61
CA GLY A 452 10.77 -13.28 0.26
C GLY A 452 11.31 -11.91 0.66
N GLY A 453 12.57 -11.84 1.08
CA GLY A 453 13.23 -10.58 1.43
C GLY A 453 13.32 -9.61 0.25
N SER A 454 13.62 -10.08 -0.97
CA SER A 454 13.67 -9.22 -2.16
C SER A 454 12.30 -8.63 -2.52
N VAL A 455 11.23 -9.43 -2.38
CA VAL A 455 9.85 -8.97 -2.62
C VAL A 455 9.46 -7.90 -1.61
N ILE A 456 9.77 -8.11 -0.32
CA ILE A 456 9.46 -7.16 0.74
C ILE A 456 10.19 -5.84 0.53
N VAL A 457 11.52 -5.91 0.32
CA VAL A 457 12.33 -4.72 0.08
C VAL A 457 11.87 -3.98 -1.17
N PHE A 458 11.49 -4.71 -2.22
CA PHE A 458 10.96 -4.14 -3.44
C PHE A 458 9.65 -3.38 -3.22
N LEU A 459 8.72 -3.95 -2.46
CA LEU A 459 7.39 -3.36 -2.25
C LEU A 459 7.40 -2.21 -1.22
N LEU A 460 8.25 -2.30 -0.19
CA LEU A 460 8.10 -1.47 1.00
C LEU A 460 9.25 -0.48 1.23
N LEU A 461 10.45 -0.77 0.75
CA LEU A 461 11.62 0.07 1.01
C LEU A 461 12.10 0.79 -0.25
N SER A 462 12.51 0.02 -1.24
CA SER A 462 13.03 0.58 -2.49
C SER A 462 12.99 -0.48 -3.60
N PRO A 463 12.35 -0.18 -4.73
CA PRO A 463 12.38 -1.07 -5.89
C PRO A 463 13.80 -1.37 -6.36
N LEU A 464 14.72 -0.40 -6.30
CA LEU A 464 16.12 -0.59 -6.70
C LEU A 464 16.83 -1.62 -5.82
N LEU A 465 16.70 -1.49 -4.49
CA LEU A 465 17.27 -2.47 -3.55
C LEU A 465 16.65 -3.85 -3.72
N GLY A 466 15.34 -3.93 -3.97
CA GLY A 466 14.64 -5.18 -4.26
C GLY A 466 15.18 -5.86 -5.53
N VAL A 467 15.43 -5.11 -6.60
CA VAL A 467 16.08 -5.62 -7.83
C VAL A 467 17.50 -6.10 -7.55
N LEU A 468 18.29 -5.37 -6.78
CA LEU A 468 19.66 -5.78 -6.42
C LEU A 468 19.65 -7.10 -5.62
N LEU A 469 18.78 -7.24 -4.62
CA LEU A 469 18.62 -8.47 -3.87
C LEU A 469 18.15 -9.64 -4.75
N SER A 470 17.26 -9.38 -5.72
CA SER A 470 16.82 -10.37 -6.69
C SER A 470 17.98 -10.87 -7.57
N VAL A 471 18.85 -9.98 -8.02
CA VAL A 471 20.06 -10.33 -8.78
C VAL A 471 21.02 -11.16 -7.92
N ILE A 472 21.23 -10.78 -6.66
CA ILE A 472 22.06 -11.55 -5.72
C ILE A 472 21.47 -12.94 -5.51
N ASN A 473 20.14 -13.08 -5.36
CA ASN A 473 19.46 -14.37 -5.24
C ASN A 473 19.74 -15.25 -6.47
N ILE A 474 19.55 -14.70 -7.68
CA ILE A 474 19.81 -15.42 -8.93
C ILE A 474 21.27 -15.91 -9.00
N ILE A 475 22.22 -15.05 -8.71
CA ILE A 475 23.64 -15.39 -8.76
C ILE A 475 23.98 -16.48 -7.72
N SER A 476 23.57 -16.28 -6.47
CA SER A 476 23.97 -17.16 -5.35
C SER A 476 23.33 -18.55 -5.42
N PHE A 477 22.07 -18.64 -5.82
CA PHE A 477 21.31 -19.89 -5.74
C PHE A 477 21.08 -20.58 -7.09
N LEU A 478 21.36 -19.94 -8.22
CA LEU A 478 21.25 -20.53 -9.54
C LEU A 478 22.59 -20.57 -10.28
N LEU A 479 23.24 -19.42 -10.47
CA LEU A 479 24.43 -19.38 -11.35
C LEU A 479 25.64 -20.03 -10.69
N ILE A 480 25.90 -19.79 -9.41
CA ILE A 480 27.04 -20.41 -8.71
C ILE A 480 26.88 -21.92 -8.62
N PRO A 481 25.76 -22.48 -8.14
CA PRO A 481 25.56 -23.93 -8.16
C PRO A 481 25.69 -24.54 -9.56
N LEU A 482 25.08 -23.94 -10.59
CA LEU A 482 25.19 -24.42 -11.97
C LEU A 482 26.62 -24.38 -12.51
N TYR A 483 27.41 -23.38 -12.11
CA TYR A 483 28.81 -23.30 -12.52
C TYR A 483 29.65 -24.49 -12.02
N PHE A 484 29.55 -24.82 -10.75
CA PHE A 484 30.27 -25.94 -10.16
C PHE A 484 29.88 -27.29 -10.80
N VAL A 485 28.61 -27.46 -11.12
CA VAL A 485 28.11 -28.67 -11.80
C VAL A 485 28.55 -28.71 -13.26
N LYS A 486 28.63 -27.58 -13.95
CA LYS A 486 29.00 -27.47 -15.36
C LYS A 486 30.47 -27.83 -15.65
N GLY A 487 31.37 -27.60 -14.69
CA GLY A 487 32.80 -27.91 -14.83
C GLY A 487 33.07 -29.38 -15.17
N GLU A 488 32.33 -30.32 -14.55
CA GLU A 488 32.46 -31.74 -14.86
C GLU A 488 31.86 -32.15 -16.22
N TYR A 489 30.77 -31.50 -16.63
CA TYR A 489 30.09 -31.78 -17.88
C TYR A 489 30.95 -31.41 -19.13
N VAL A 490 31.59 -30.26 -19.07
CA VAL A 490 32.47 -29.79 -20.16
C VAL A 490 33.69 -30.72 -20.29
N ASN A 491 34.29 -31.13 -19.18
CA ASN A 491 35.46 -32.05 -19.22
C ASN A 491 35.10 -33.44 -19.74
N LYS A 492 33.88 -33.95 -19.55
CA LYS A 492 33.46 -35.25 -20.05
C LYS A 492 33.13 -35.24 -21.53
N LYS A 493 32.63 -34.13 -22.08
CA LYS A 493 32.32 -34.00 -23.51
C LYS A 493 33.59 -33.87 -24.35
N ILE A 494 34.61 -33.19 -23.79
CA ILE A 494 35.92 -33.07 -24.45
C ILE A 494 36.69 -34.39 -24.42
N ARG A 495 36.45 -35.30 -23.43
CA ARG A 495 37.04 -36.62 -23.37
C ARG A 495 36.35 -37.68 -24.25
N LYS A 496 35.17 -37.39 -24.82
CA LYS A 496 34.40 -38.29 -25.69
C LYS A 496 34.37 -37.85 -27.17
N SER A 497 34.95 -36.71 -27.51
CA SER A 497 35.29 -36.29 -28.84
C SER A 497 36.81 -36.46 -29.08
#